data_34e6319b728ad9c2b27c5a46e95b6bd4
#
_entry.id   34e6319b728ad9c2b27c5a46e95b6bd4
#
_cell.length_a   1.000
_cell.length_b   1.000
_cell.length_c   1.000
_cell.angle_alpha   90.00
_cell.angle_beta   90.00
_cell.angle_gamma   90.00
#
_symmetry.space_group_name_H-M   'P 1'
#
loop_
_entity.id
_entity.type
_entity.pdbx_description
1 polymer ?
#
loop_
_entity_poly.entity_id
_entity_poly.type
_entity_poly.pdbx_seq_one_letter_code
_entity_poly.pdbx_strand_id
1 'polypeptide(L)'
;AGRQRSTSRLAAAGDFDAFRQQSFELLLGQRGQQAFDLNSESRSVREMYGAHAMGQGTLLARRLVEAGVTYVLVNYSRNNSWDTHNNNFKTLKNTLLPPMDQAASALLVDLEQRGMLDEVLVLMMGEMGRTPRINKNSGRDHWPDVFSLLVAGGGLTRGQVLGSSSRHSETPLERPVHYHEILATLYHQLGIDHHQSLHDDLNRPVRIMPESEPVSELLP
;
A
#
# COMPACT_ATOMS: atom_id res chain seq x y z
N ALA A 1 8.46 -31.60 27.85
CA ALA A 1 8.44 -30.15 27.47
C ALA A 1 9.65 -29.73 26.62
N GLY A 2 10.83 -30.36 26.77
CA GLY A 2 12.03 -29.97 26.00
C GLY A 2 12.06 -30.42 24.53
N ARG A 3 11.48 -31.58 24.19
CA ARG A 3 11.47 -32.12 22.82
C ARG A 3 10.52 -31.41 21.87
N GLN A 4 9.39 -30.91 22.34
CA GLN A 4 8.43 -30.14 21.51
C GLN A 4 8.95 -28.73 21.16
N ARG A 5 9.75 -28.09 22.06
CA ARG A 5 10.38 -26.80 21.80
C ARG A 5 11.52 -26.88 20.77
N SER A 6 12.24 -28.01 20.75
CA SER A 6 13.31 -28.26 19.78
C SER A 6 12.76 -28.47 18.36
N THR A 7 11.66 -29.20 18.20
CA THR A 7 11.03 -29.45 16.89
C THR A 7 10.40 -28.17 16.30
N SER A 8 9.77 -27.32 17.11
CA SER A 8 9.20 -26.07 16.63
C SER A 8 10.25 -25.04 16.19
N ARG A 9 11.38 -24.97 16.90
CA ARG A 9 12.53 -24.11 16.50
C ARG A 9 13.22 -24.60 15.24
N LEU A 10 13.32 -25.91 15.04
CA LEU A 10 13.90 -26.50 13.83
C LEU A 10 12.96 -26.31 12.62
N ALA A 11 11.65 -26.42 12.81
CA ALA A 11 10.67 -26.13 11.76
C ALA A 11 10.71 -24.64 11.37
N ALA A 12 10.66 -23.74 12.35
CA ALA A 12 10.76 -22.29 12.09
C ALA A 12 12.09 -21.88 11.43
N ALA A 13 13.20 -22.55 11.75
CA ALA A 13 14.48 -22.32 11.10
C ALA A 13 14.48 -22.83 9.65
N GLY A 14 13.85 -23.97 9.39
CA GLY A 14 13.69 -24.50 8.03
C GLY A 14 12.81 -23.59 7.16
N ASP A 15 11.73 -23.07 7.71
CA ASP A 15 10.86 -22.12 7.04
C ASP A 15 11.60 -20.81 6.74
N PHE A 16 12.40 -20.30 7.69
CA PHE A 16 13.21 -19.09 7.49
C PHE A 16 14.26 -19.29 6.38
N ASP A 17 14.92 -20.44 6.32
CA ASP A 17 15.90 -20.74 5.26
C ASP A 17 15.20 -20.87 3.90
N ALA A 18 14.00 -21.44 3.84
CA ALA A 18 13.19 -21.51 2.62
C ALA A 18 12.79 -20.10 2.13
N PHE A 19 12.32 -19.21 3.01
CA PHE A 19 11.99 -17.82 2.67
C PHE A 19 13.23 -17.02 2.26
N ARG A 20 14.36 -17.26 2.92
CA ARG A 20 15.63 -16.64 2.53
C ARG A 20 16.06 -17.07 1.14
N GLN A 21 15.97 -18.35 0.83
CA GLN A 21 16.27 -18.89 -0.50
C GLN A 21 15.35 -18.31 -1.56
N GLN A 22 14.04 -18.28 -1.31
CA GLN A 22 13.06 -17.66 -2.20
C GLN A 22 13.34 -16.17 -2.44
N SER A 23 13.75 -15.44 -1.40
CA SER A 23 14.15 -14.04 -1.50
C SER A 23 15.40 -13.87 -2.38
N PHE A 24 16.39 -14.74 -2.25
CA PHE A 24 17.57 -14.73 -3.12
C PHE A 24 17.22 -15.09 -4.57
N GLU A 25 16.33 -16.05 -4.79
CA GLU A 25 15.85 -16.38 -6.12
C GLU A 25 15.08 -15.25 -6.79
N LEU A 26 14.26 -14.50 -6.01
CA LEU A 26 13.60 -13.29 -6.50
C LEU A 26 14.57 -12.17 -6.83
N LEU A 27 15.60 -11.95 -5.99
CA LEU A 27 16.56 -10.86 -6.18
C LEU A 27 17.63 -11.17 -7.23
N LEU A 28 18.14 -12.40 -7.25
CA LEU A 28 19.28 -12.81 -8.07
C LEU A 28 18.85 -13.69 -9.24
N GLY A 29 17.65 -14.23 -9.21
CA GLY A 29 17.10 -15.04 -10.29
C GLY A 29 16.76 -14.22 -11.52
N GLN A 30 16.69 -14.90 -12.65
CA GLN A 30 16.42 -14.28 -13.96
C GLN A 30 15.10 -13.47 -13.96
N ARG A 31 14.05 -13.97 -13.31
CA ARG A 31 12.75 -13.26 -13.20
C ARG A 31 12.87 -11.94 -12.45
N GLY A 32 13.58 -11.93 -11.33
CA GLY A 32 13.81 -10.71 -10.54
C GLY A 32 14.61 -9.68 -11.34
N GLN A 33 15.72 -10.09 -11.96
CA GLN A 33 16.53 -9.21 -12.79
C GLN A 33 15.74 -8.65 -13.98
N GLN A 34 14.92 -9.47 -14.65
CA GLN A 34 14.04 -9.03 -15.71
C GLN A 34 12.97 -8.04 -15.24
N ALA A 35 12.46 -8.19 -14.00
CA ALA A 35 11.49 -7.25 -13.46
C ALA A 35 12.06 -5.83 -13.33
N PHE A 36 13.34 -5.69 -13.00
CA PHE A 36 14.03 -4.39 -12.92
C PHE A 36 14.36 -3.78 -14.29
N ASP A 37 14.39 -4.57 -15.36
CA ASP A 37 14.64 -4.04 -16.70
C ASP A 37 13.38 -3.42 -17.32
N LEU A 38 13.12 -2.14 -17.02
CA LEU A 38 12.00 -1.40 -17.58
C LEU A 38 12.09 -1.20 -19.10
N ASN A 39 13.27 -1.39 -19.71
CA ASN A 39 13.43 -1.28 -21.17
C ASN A 39 12.83 -2.48 -21.91
N SER A 40 12.58 -3.59 -21.21
CA SER A 40 11.86 -4.73 -21.78
C SER A 40 10.37 -4.45 -22.00
N GLU A 41 9.80 -3.41 -21.37
CA GLU A 41 8.43 -2.98 -21.63
C GLU A 41 8.31 -2.19 -22.93
N SER A 42 7.15 -2.32 -23.58
CA SER A 42 6.88 -1.54 -24.78
C SER A 42 6.91 -0.03 -24.49
N ARG A 43 7.26 0.75 -25.50
CA ARG A 43 7.26 2.21 -25.40
C ARG A 43 5.89 2.74 -24.96
N SER A 44 4.81 2.18 -25.50
CA SER A 44 3.44 2.59 -25.17
C SER A 44 3.09 2.38 -23.70
N VAL A 45 3.49 1.24 -23.12
CA VAL A 45 3.29 0.98 -21.68
C VAL A 45 4.10 1.97 -20.85
N ARG A 46 5.37 2.20 -21.15
CA ARG A 46 6.20 3.17 -20.41
C ARG A 46 5.67 4.59 -20.49
N GLU A 47 5.13 5.01 -21.64
CA GLU A 47 4.50 6.32 -21.83
C GLU A 47 3.16 6.43 -21.09
N MET A 48 2.38 5.36 -21.01
CA MET A 48 1.13 5.31 -20.24
C MET A 48 1.37 5.63 -18.77
N TYR A 49 2.39 5.02 -18.14
CA TYR A 49 2.78 5.30 -16.75
C TYR A 49 3.43 6.68 -16.58
N GLY A 50 4.02 7.24 -17.63
CA GLY A 50 4.72 8.51 -17.64
C GLY A 50 6.24 8.40 -17.42
N ALA A 51 6.99 9.25 -18.13
CA ALA A 51 8.46 9.30 -18.07
C ALA A 51 8.98 10.13 -16.86
N HIS A 52 8.39 9.90 -15.69
CA HIS A 52 8.78 10.55 -14.44
C HIS A 52 8.94 9.49 -13.34
N ALA A 53 9.65 9.84 -12.25
CA ALA A 53 10.02 8.89 -11.21
C ALA A 53 8.83 8.12 -10.62
N MET A 54 7.69 8.80 -10.42
CA MET A 54 6.46 8.20 -9.90
C MET A 54 5.92 7.13 -10.86
N GLY A 55 5.78 7.47 -12.16
CA GLY A 55 5.29 6.53 -13.17
C GLY A 55 6.20 5.32 -13.35
N GLN A 56 7.50 5.55 -13.45
CA GLN A 56 8.47 4.45 -13.63
C GLN A 56 8.59 3.59 -12.36
N GLY A 57 8.48 4.19 -11.16
CA GLY A 57 8.43 3.45 -9.90
C GLY A 57 7.16 2.58 -9.78
N THR A 58 6.02 3.09 -10.22
CA THR A 58 4.75 2.35 -10.23
C THR A 58 4.78 1.22 -11.26
N LEU A 59 5.35 1.45 -12.45
CA LEU A 59 5.58 0.41 -13.44
C LEU A 59 6.50 -0.70 -12.91
N LEU A 60 7.58 -0.32 -12.21
CA LEU A 60 8.45 -1.29 -11.55
C LEU A 60 7.69 -2.11 -10.51
N ALA A 61 6.82 -1.47 -9.70
CA ALA A 61 6.00 -2.18 -8.72
C ALA A 61 5.11 -3.24 -9.37
N ARG A 62 4.42 -2.92 -10.47
CA ARG A 62 3.62 -3.89 -11.23
C ARG A 62 4.47 -5.06 -11.69
N ARG A 63 5.65 -4.81 -12.24
CA ARG A 63 6.57 -5.86 -12.72
C ARG A 63 7.09 -6.75 -11.60
N LEU A 64 7.38 -6.18 -10.43
CA LEU A 64 7.80 -6.94 -9.26
C LEU A 64 6.69 -7.87 -8.76
N VAL A 65 5.45 -7.38 -8.71
CA VAL A 65 4.29 -8.21 -8.35
C VAL A 65 4.09 -9.32 -9.39
N GLU A 66 4.17 -9.02 -10.69
CA GLU A 66 4.10 -10.00 -11.77
C GLU A 66 5.23 -11.07 -11.69
N ALA A 67 6.40 -10.68 -11.16
CA ALA A 67 7.51 -11.60 -10.89
C ALA A 67 7.32 -12.44 -9.61
N GLY A 68 6.27 -12.21 -8.82
CA GLY A 68 5.92 -12.97 -7.62
C GLY A 68 6.28 -12.30 -6.28
N VAL A 69 6.60 -11.00 -6.29
CA VAL A 69 6.81 -10.24 -5.04
C VAL A 69 5.44 -9.98 -4.40
N THR A 70 5.25 -10.46 -3.18
CA THR A 70 3.96 -10.40 -2.46
C THR A 70 3.59 -8.99 -2.02
N TYR A 71 4.56 -8.16 -1.66
CA TYR A 71 4.33 -6.81 -1.15
C TYR A 71 5.33 -5.83 -1.74
N VAL A 72 4.84 -4.75 -2.33
CA VAL A 72 5.67 -3.68 -2.90
C VAL A 72 5.19 -2.34 -2.37
N LEU A 73 6.07 -1.58 -1.75
CA LEU A 73 5.81 -0.21 -1.33
C LEU A 73 6.44 0.77 -2.32
N VAL A 74 5.61 1.59 -2.93
CA VAL A 74 6.06 2.71 -3.78
C VAL A 74 5.95 4.01 -2.99
N ASN A 75 7.05 4.56 -2.57
CA ASN A 75 7.07 5.84 -1.87
C ASN A 75 7.07 7.00 -2.85
N TYR A 76 5.97 7.77 -2.88
CA TYR A 76 5.81 8.95 -3.72
C TYR A 76 6.32 10.24 -3.07
N SER A 77 6.85 10.17 -1.87
CA SER A 77 7.42 11.32 -1.19
C SER A 77 8.92 11.43 -1.49
N ARG A 78 9.30 12.54 -2.07
CA ARG A 78 10.71 12.92 -2.19
C ARG A 78 10.90 14.23 -1.44
N ASN A 79 11.75 14.21 -0.41
CA ASN A 79 12.05 15.41 0.39
C ASN A 79 10.79 16.09 0.96
N ASN A 80 9.87 15.31 1.54
CA ASN A 80 8.60 15.80 2.11
C ASN A 80 7.75 16.59 1.11
N SER A 81 7.79 16.25 -0.17
CA SER A 81 7.12 17.02 -1.23
C SER A 81 5.60 17.14 -1.04
N TRP A 82 4.97 16.16 -0.38
CA TRP A 82 3.54 16.18 -0.06
C TRP A 82 3.21 16.95 1.22
N ASP A 83 4.21 17.35 1.99
CA ASP A 83 4.04 18.10 3.23
C ASP A 83 3.89 19.62 2.94
N THR A 84 2.77 19.98 2.34
CA THR A 84 2.52 21.28 1.71
C THR A 84 2.03 22.34 2.69
N HIS A 85 2.84 22.71 3.66
CA HIS A 85 2.57 23.83 4.58
C HIS A 85 2.57 25.21 3.90
N ASN A 86 3.01 25.27 2.63
CA ASN A 86 3.06 26.48 1.81
C ASN A 86 2.56 26.17 0.40
N ASN A 87 1.83 27.10 -0.22
CA ASN A 87 1.38 27.01 -1.61
C ASN A 87 0.70 25.68 -1.97
N ASN A 88 -0.03 25.08 -1.03
CA ASN A 88 -0.61 23.75 -1.16
C ASN A 88 -1.34 23.53 -2.49
N PHE A 89 -2.26 24.42 -2.84
CA PHE A 89 -3.10 24.26 -4.04
C PHE A 89 -2.31 24.30 -5.33
N LYS A 90 -1.36 25.25 -5.44
CA LYS A 90 -0.51 25.40 -6.63
C LYS A 90 0.43 24.20 -6.78
N THR A 91 1.01 23.74 -5.67
CA THR A 91 1.92 22.58 -5.65
C THR A 91 1.20 21.31 -6.01
N LEU A 92 0.03 21.05 -5.40
CA LEU A 92 -0.80 19.89 -5.73
C LEU A 92 -1.21 19.92 -7.20
N LYS A 93 -1.84 21.01 -7.66
CA LYS A 93 -2.40 21.11 -9.01
C LYS A 93 -1.37 20.94 -10.12
N ASN A 94 -0.19 21.56 -9.95
CA ASN A 94 0.76 21.67 -11.07
C ASN A 94 1.92 20.67 -10.99
N THR A 95 2.20 20.09 -9.81
CA THR A 95 3.42 19.32 -9.60
C THR A 95 3.16 17.92 -9.09
N LEU A 96 2.28 17.75 -8.10
CA LEU A 96 2.15 16.46 -7.41
C LEU A 96 1.02 15.61 -7.97
N LEU A 97 -0.18 16.17 -8.17
CA LEU A 97 -1.33 15.39 -8.63
C LEU A 97 -1.22 14.89 -10.06
N PRO A 98 -0.75 15.68 -11.08
CA PRO A 98 -0.71 15.17 -12.43
C PRO A 98 0.12 13.91 -12.62
N PRO A 99 1.37 13.80 -12.13
CA PRO A 99 2.12 12.55 -12.22
C PRO A 99 1.55 11.42 -11.36
N MET A 100 0.92 11.73 -10.22
CA MET A 100 0.26 10.73 -9.39
C MET A 100 -0.97 10.14 -10.10
N ASP A 101 -1.82 10.99 -10.64
CA ASP A 101 -3.02 10.61 -11.38
C ASP A 101 -2.67 9.72 -12.58
N GLN A 102 -1.67 10.13 -13.36
CA GLN A 102 -1.19 9.35 -14.49
C GLN A 102 -0.66 7.98 -14.05
N ALA A 103 0.18 7.91 -13.04
CA ALA A 103 0.79 6.67 -12.58
C ALA A 103 -0.24 5.71 -11.97
N ALA A 104 -1.16 6.22 -11.15
CA ALA A 104 -2.19 5.43 -10.49
C ALA A 104 -3.22 4.88 -11.50
N SER A 105 -3.72 5.72 -12.41
CA SER A 105 -4.64 5.28 -13.46
C SER A 105 -4.00 4.28 -14.40
N ALA A 106 -2.74 4.49 -14.79
CA ALA A 106 -1.99 3.53 -15.60
C ALA A 106 -1.84 2.17 -14.91
N LEU A 107 -1.54 2.15 -13.62
CA LEU A 107 -1.44 0.91 -12.84
C LEU A 107 -2.75 0.13 -12.86
N LEU A 108 -3.86 0.78 -12.56
CA LEU A 108 -5.17 0.10 -12.52
C LEU A 108 -5.57 -0.42 -13.89
N VAL A 109 -5.37 0.36 -14.94
CA VAL A 109 -5.65 -0.06 -16.33
C VAL A 109 -4.75 -1.23 -16.75
N ASP A 110 -3.47 -1.18 -16.44
CA ASP A 110 -2.50 -2.24 -16.82
C ASP A 110 -2.80 -3.54 -16.06
N LEU A 111 -3.10 -3.47 -14.75
CA LEU A 111 -3.52 -4.62 -13.96
C LEU A 111 -4.82 -5.24 -14.49
N GLU A 112 -5.81 -4.42 -14.83
CA GLU A 112 -7.07 -4.91 -15.41
C GLU A 112 -6.84 -5.59 -16.77
N GLN A 113 -6.08 -4.96 -17.67
CA GLN A 113 -5.78 -5.51 -19.00
C GLN A 113 -5.00 -6.83 -18.94
N ARG A 114 -4.20 -7.03 -17.89
CA ARG A 114 -3.44 -8.26 -17.63
C ARG A 114 -4.24 -9.32 -16.87
N GLY A 115 -5.47 -9.00 -16.44
CA GLY A 115 -6.28 -9.90 -15.60
C GLY A 115 -5.71 -10.08 -14.19
N MET A 116 -4.90 -9.14 -13.71
CA MET A 116 -4.24 -9.20 -12.42
C MET A 116 -4.98 -8.42 -11.32
N LEU A 117 -5.92 -7.53 -11.69
CA LEU A 117 -6.50 -6.60 -10.74
C LEU A 117 -7.27 -7.29 -9.61
N ASP A 118 -7.89 -8.42 -9.87
CA ASP A 118 -8.60 -9.18 -8.83
C ASP A 118 -7.68 -9.88 -7.83
N GLU A 119 -6.43 -10.14 -8.22
CA GLU A 119 -5.43 -10.78 -7.36
C GLU A 119 -4.47 -9.77 -6.69
N VAL A 120 -4.47 -8.52 -7.14
CA VAL A 120 -3.55 -7.47 -6.66
C VAL A 120 -4.33 -6.37 -5.96
N LEU A 121 -4.16 -6.29 -4.64
CA LEU A 121 -4.69 -5.17 -3.87
C LEU A 121 -3.80 -3.94 -4.05
N VAL A 122 -4.40 -2.86 -4.51
CA VAL A 122 -3.76 -1.54 -4.62
C VAL A 122 -4.30 -0.64 -3.52
N LEU A 123 -3.42 -0.19 -2.64
CA LEU A 123 -3.74 0.77 -1.58
C LEU A 123 -2.93 2.05 -1.81
N MET A 124 -3.61 3.19 -1.94
CA MET A 124 -2.97 4.49 -2.08
C MET A 124 -3.45 5.41 -0.95
N MET A 125 -2.50 5.82 -0.10
CA MET A 125 -2.80 6.60 1.10
C MET A 125 -1.64 7.48 1.52
N GLY A 126 -1.94 8.47 2.36
CA GLY A 126 -0.96 9.16 3.21
C GLY A 126 -1.09 8.71 4.67
N GLU A 127 -0.23 9.24 5.52
CA GLU A 127 -0.25 8.94 6.95
C GLU A 127 -1.29 9.76 7.73
N MET A 128 -1.70 10.90 7.19
CA MET A 128 -2.68 11.80 7.83
C MET A 128 -3.30 12.77 6.82
N GLY A 129 -4.38 13.41 7.22
CA GLY A 129 -5.03 14.48 6.47
C GLY A 129 -4.36 15.85 6.64
N ARG A 130 -5.00 16.85 6.07
CA ARG A 130 -4.58 18.25 6.12
C ARG A 130 -5.69 19.13 6.68
N THR A 131 -5.29 20.18 7.43
CA THR A 131 -6.25 21.08 8.07
C THR A 131 -7.30 21.61 7.10
N PRO A 132 -8.59 21.59 7.46
CA PRO A 132 -9.64 22.25 6.66
C PRO A 132 -9.35 23.73 6.45
N ARG A 133 -8.79 24.37 7.47
CA ARG A 133 -8.42 25.78 7.43
C ARG A 133 -7.08 25.98 6.71
N ILE A 134 -7.06 26.91 5.77
CA ILE A 134 -5.86 27.32 5.05
C ILE A 134 -5.04 28.27 5.95
N ASN A 135 -3.75 28.02 6.07
CA ASN A 135 -2.84 28.88 6.83
C ASN A 135 -2.41 30.14 6.07
N LYS A 136 -1.69 31.04 6.74
CA LYS A 136 -1.24 32.33 6.17
C LYS A 136 -0.32 32.22 4.95
N ASN A 137 0.26 31.03 4.73
CA ASN A 137 1.16 30.77 3.61
C ASN A 137 0.45 30.06 2.44
N SER A 138 -0.88 30.11 2.38
CA SER A 138 -1.68 29.35 1.42
C SER A 138 -1.40 27.83 1.45
N GLY A 139 -1.01 27.33 2.62
CA GLY A 139 -0.75 25.93 2.91
C GLY A 139 -1.82 25.31 3.76
N ARG A 140 -1.66 24.02 4.03
CA ARG A 140 -2.46 23.25 5.00
C ARG A 140 -1.51 22.51 5.94
N ASP A 141 -1.81 22.56 7.23
CA ASP A 141 -1.03 21.88 8.27
C ASP A 141 -1.55 20.46 8.50
N HIS A 142 -0.93 19.72 9.40
CA HIS A 142 -1.31 18.34 9.71
C HIS A 142 -2.68 18.27 10.39
N TRP A 143 -3.50 17.28 9.99
CA TRP A 143 -4.81 17.03 10.55
C TRP A 143 -5.07 15.52 10.63
N PRO A 144 -4.87 14.89 11.79
CA PRO A 144 -4.96 13.44 11.90
C PRO A 144 -6.40 12.90 11.88
N ASP A 145 -7.40 13.75 12.16
CA ASP A 145 -8.77 13.30 12.42
C ASP A 145 -9.50 12.81 11.16
N VAL A 146 -9.17 13.36 9.98
CA VAL A 146 -9.85 13.01 8.73
C VAL A 146 -8.86 13.00 7.57
N PHE A 147 -8.84 11.89 6.85
CA PHE A 147 -8.19 11.81 5.54
C PHE A 147 -8.89 10.77 4.65
N SER A 148 -8.55 10.76 3.39
CA SER A 148 -9.10 9.81 2.41
C SER A 148 -8.00 8.92 1.88
N LEU A 149 -8.37 7.69 1.54
CA LEU A 149 -7.50 6.74 0.85
C LEU A 149 -8.25 6.11 -0.33
N LEU A 150 -7.52 5.53 -1.24
CA LEU A 150 -8.06 4.76 -2.35
C LEU A 150 -7.67 3.29 -2.18
N VAL A 151 -8.66 2.42 -2.39
CA VAL A 151 -8.48 0.98 -2.42
C VAL A 151 -9.00 0.46 -3.76
N ALA A 152 -8.24 -0.42 -4.41
CA ALA A 152 -8.67 -1.03 -5.67
C ALA A 152 -8.11 -2.45 -5.80
N GLY A 153 -8.83 -3.30 -6.50
CA GLY A 153 -8.41 -4.67 -6.78
C GLY A 153 -8.51 -5.63 -5.59
N GLY A 154 -7.73 -6.71 -5.62
CA GLY A 154 -7.69 -7.73 -4.57
C GLY A 154 -9.01 -8.48 -4.37
N GLY A 155 -9.89 -8.53 -5.38
CA GLY A 155 -11.23 -9.14 -5.25
C GLY A 155 -12.21 -8.35 -4.37
N LEU A 156 -11.85 -7.14 -3.94
CA LEU A 156 -12.72 -6.32 -3.10
C LEU A 156 -13.89 -5.72 -3.86
N THR A 157 -14.99 -5.44 -3.15
CA THR A 157 -16.19 -4.79 -3.71
C THR A 157 -15.85 -3.39 -4.24
N ARG A 158 -16.18 -3.15 -5.50
CA ARG A 158 -15.79 -1.95 -6.27
C ARG A 158 -16.90 -0.89 -6.31
N GLY A 159 -16.52 0.34 -6.66
CA GLY A 159 -17.44 1.40 -7.04
C GLY A 159 -18.21 2.02 -5.88
N GLN A 160 -17.67 1.98 -4.67
CA GLN A 160 -18.32 2.54 -3.48
C GLN A 160 -17.45 3.59 -2.81
N VAL A 161 -18.08 4.43 -2.03
CA VAL A 161 -17.45 5.38 -1.11
C VAL A 161 -17.90 5.04 0.30
N LEU A 162 -16.95 4.78 1.18
CA LEU A 162 -17.20 4.46 2.58
C LEU A 162 -16.81 5.64 3.46
N GLY A 163 -17.68 5.94 4.40
CA GLY A 163 -17.51 7.04 5.32
C GLY A 163 -17.80 8.40 4.74
N SER A 164 -18.07 9.33 5.61
CA SER A 164 -18.23 10.74 5.29
C SER A 164 -17.57 11.61 6.36
N SER A 165 -17.30 12.86 6.03
CA SER A 165 -16.82 13.85 6.97
C SER A 165 -17.86 14.93 7.21
N SER A 166 -17.67 15.71 8.29
CA SER A 166 -18.42 16.93 8.54
C SER A 166 -18.30 17.89 7.34
N ARG A 167 -19.24 18.84 7.22
CA ARG A 167 -19.31 19.80 6.10
C ARG A 167 -17.97 20.50 5.79
N HIS A 168 -17.17 20.73 6.81
CA HIS A 168 -15.86 21.39 6.68
C HIS A 168 -14.69 20.43 6.76
N SER A 169 -14.94 19.12 6.70
CA SER A 169 -13.91 18.06 6.77
C SER A 169 -13.05 18.16 8.05
N GLU A 170 -13.68 18.50 9.17
CA GLU A 170 -13.00 18.64 10.47
C GLU A 170 -12.98 17.30 11.22
N THR A 171 -14.08 16.57 11.16
CA THR A 171 -14.27 15.30 11.87
C THR A 171 -14.93 14.27 10.97
N PRO A 172 -14.72 12.97 11.21
CA PRO A 172 -15.52 11.93 10.57
C PRO A 172 -16.97 12.03 11.07
N LEU A 173 -17.95 11.73 10.22
CA LEU A 173 -19.38 11.84 10.53
C LEU A 173 -20.07 10.47 10.48
N GLU A 174 -20.14 9.84 9.29
CA GLU A 174 -20.81 8.57 9.10
C GLU A 174 -19.79 7.49 8.77
N ARG A 175 -19.98 6.31 9.35
CA ARG A 175 -19.12 5.14 9.10
C ARG A 175 -17.62 5.52 9.08
N PRO A 176 -17.06 6.06 10.17
CA PRO A 176 -15.62 6.30 10.23
C PRO A 176 -14.88 4.98 10.05
N VAL A 177 -13.86 5.00 9.21
CA VAL A 177 -12.96 3.84 9.00
C VAL A 177 -11.65 4.15 9.70
N HIS A 178 -11.32 3.33 10.68
CA HIS A 178 -10.05 3.48 11.39
C HIS A 178 -8.93 2.80 10.60
N TYR A 179 -7.71 3.32 10.69
CA TYR A 179 -6.56 2.72 9.95
C TYR A 179 -6.28 1.26 10.37
N HIS A 180 -6.65 0.85 11.58
CA HIS A 180 -6.57 -0.57 11.99
C HIS A 180 -7.51 -1.46 11.18
N GLU A 181 -8.70 -1.01 10.79
CA GLU A 181 -9.61 -1.76 9.92
C GLU A 181 -8.98 -1.95 8.52
N ILE A 182 -8.27 -0.93 8.02
CA ILE A 182 -7.52 -1.04 6.76
C ILE A 182 -6.38 -2.05 6.87
N LEU A 183 -5.64 -2.05 7.98
CA LEU A 183 -4.59 -3.04 8.23
C LEU A 183 -5.16 -4.45 8.37
N ALA A 184 -6.27 -4.61 9.08
CA ALA A 184 -6.97 -5.89 9.20
C ALA A 184 -7.44 -6.39 7.83
N THR A 185 -7.98 -5.49 6.98
CA THR A 185 -8.34 -5.81 5.60
C THR A 185 -7.13 -6.27 4.78
N LEU A 186 -6.00 -5.58 4.90
CA LEU A 186 -4.75 -5.95 4.22
C LEU A 186 -4.26 -7.33 4.67
N TYR A 187 -4.22 -7.59 5.98
CA TYR A 187 -3.84 -8.91 6.50
C TYR A 187 -4.80 -10.00 6.04
N HIS A 188 -6.10 -9.74 6.06
CA HIS A 188 -7.11 -10.67 5.54
C HIS A 188 -6.85 -11.03 4.07
N GLN A 189 -6.59 -10.04 3.21
CA GLN A 189 -6.27 -10.26 1.80
C GLN A 189 -4.96 -11.02 1.58
N LEU A 190 -4.00 -10.88 2.48
CA LEU A 190 -2.74 -11.64 2.46
C LEU A 190 -2.87 -13.05 3.07
N GLY A 191 -4.05 -13.43 3.56
CA GLY A 191 -4.27 -14.71 4.24
C GLY A 191 -3.60 -14.81 5.62
N ILE A 192 -3.29 -13.66 6.23
CA ILE A 192 -2.68 -13.55 7.55
C ILE A 192 -3.79 -13.41 8.60
N ASP A 193 -3.84 -14.33 9.57
CA ASP A 193 -4.72 -14.18 10.72
C ASP A 193 -4.23 -13.01 11.59
N HIS A 194 -4.93 -11.88 11.51
CA HIS A 194 -4.59 -10.65 12.20
C HIS A 194 -4.82 -10.69 13.73
N HIS A 195 -5.49 -11.74 14.24
CA HIS A 195 -5.63 -11.99 15.68
C HIS A 195 -4.43 -12.69 16.30
N GLN A 196 -3.46 -13.13 15.48
CA GLN A 196 -2.27 -13.83 15.97
C GLN A 196 -1.44 -12.97 16.91
N SER A 197 -0.79 -13.67 17.83
CA SER A 197 0.25 -13.11 18.69
C SER A 197 1.59 -13.76 18.36
N LEU A 198 2.60 -12.94 18.22
CA LEU A 198 3.99 -13.36 18.16
C LEU A 198 4.59 -13.28 19.57
N HIS A 199 5.70 -13.97 19.80
CA HIS A 199 6.40 -13.88 21.07
C HIS A 199 7.62 -12.95 20.90
N ASP A 200 7.74 -11.98 21.80
CA ASP A 200 8.94 -11.13 21.88
C ASP A 200 10.15 -11.92 22.43
N ASP A 201 11.30 -11.26 22.51
CA ASP A 201 12.54 -11.85 22.99
C ASP A 201 12.46 -12.36 24.46
N LEU A 202 11.51 -11.86 25.24
CA LEU A 202 11.20 -12.27 26.60
C LEU A 202 10.12 -13.36 26.63
N ASN A 203 9.74 -13.92 25.48
CA ASN A 203 8.69 -14.92 25.32
C ASN A 203 7.31 -14.46 25.81
N ARG A 204 7.00 -13.17 25.72
CA ARG A 204 5.69 -12.62 26.02
C ARG A 204 4.86 -12.55 24.74
N PRO A 205 3.56 -12.93 24.78
CA PRO A 205 2.71 -12.81 23.60
C PRO A 205 2.45 -11.31 23.29
N VAL A 206 2.73 -10.90 22.07
CA VAL A 206 2.47 -9.57 21.53
C VAL A 206 1.60 -9.74 20.29
N ARG A 207 0.44 -9.11 20.27
CA ARG A 207 -0.44 -9.12 19.09
C ARG A 207 0.27 -8.45 17.91
N ILE A 208 0.08 -8.99 16.69
CA ILE A 208 0.67 -8.39 15.48
C ILE A 208 0.05 -7.04 15.13
N MET A 209 -1.17 -6.79 15.60
CA MET A 209 -1.85 -5.49 15.50
C MET A 209 -2.86 -5.32 16.63
N PRO A 210 -3.31 -4.09 16.93
CA PRO A 210 -4.46 -3.84 17.80
C PRO A 210 -5.71 -4.56 17.32
N GLU A 211 -6.61 -4.89 18.23
CA GLU A 211 -7.86 -5.58 17.90
C GLU A 211 -8.72 -4.71 16.98
N SER A 212 -9.02 -5.25 15.81
CA SER A 212 -9.84 -4.61 14.79
C SER A 212 -10.28 -5.66 13.77
N GLU A 213 -11.40 -5.43 13.13
CA GLU A 213 -11.90 -6.29 12.06
C GLU A 213 -11.66 -5.67 10.69
N PRO A 214 -11.57 -6.46 9.62
CA PRO A 214 -11.55 -5.96 8.25
C PRO A 214 -12.77 -5.09 7.96
N VAL A 215 -12.63 -4.17 7.03
CA VAL A 215 -13.76 -3.35 6.52
C VAL A 215 -14.72 -4.27 5.78
N SER A 216 -15.81 -4.66 6.45
CA SER A 216 -16.76 -5.66 5.94
C SER A 216 -17.41 -5.27 4.63
N GLU A 217 -17.63 -3.99 4.41
CA GLU A 217 -18.23 -3.46 3.17
C GLU A 217 -17.31 -3.59 1.95
N LEU A 218 -16.00 -3.78 2.15
CA LEU A 218 -15.04 -4.05 1.08
C LEU A 218 -14.97 -5.52 0.71
N LEU A 219 -15.32 -6.41 1.63
CA LEU A 219 -15.26 -7.85 1.38
C LEU A 219 -16.40 -8.30 0.45
N PRO A 220 -16.17 -9.31 -0.41
CA PRO A 220 -17.17 -9.84 -1.34
C PRO A 220 -18.33 -10.55 -0.64
#